data_84440e3fee3d5567db043c5ef54e25ab
#
_entry.id   84440e3fee3d5567db043c5ef54e25ab
#
_cell.length_a   1.000
_cell.length_b   1.000
_cell.length_c   1.000
_cell.angle_alpha   90.00
_cell.angle_beta   90.00
_cell.angle_gamma   90.00
#
_symmetry.space_group_name_H-M   'P 1'
#
loop_
_entity.id
_entity.type
_entity.pdbx_description
1 polymer ?
#
loop_
_entity_poly.entity_id
_entity_poly.type
_entity_poly.pdbx_seq_one_letter_code
_entity_poly.pdbx_strand_id
1 'polypeptide(L)'
;MLPKRLILIALWFGILFTNFTAASPLVKQSSSGICHPPQSSWYERTKNYTAFGSLEECLADGGRLPKGITLGSSGSSAVPVKSVDADKYVRSKFGSGWTTKNCRDTRARLLVETSTLPVRFATNDGCLVTSGRWVSSWTGDVLNAGDIDIDHVVALSWAWHRGAATWTRGRRVEFANDPVNIVAVEASLNRSKSDQGPNEWLPPAGQCGYVARFYRIVKVYKLEPRPAENEWIRAFLDDCRS
;
A
#
# COMPACT_ATOMS: atom_id res chain seq x y z
N MET A 1 -31.34 -21.45 73.71
CA MET A 1 -31.05 -20.28 72.89
C MET A 1 -29.66 -20.44 72.30
N LEU A 2 -29.57 -20.87 71.04
CA LEU A 2 -28.29 -21.03 70.33
C LEU A 2 -28.11 -19.86 69.34
N PRO A 3 -26.93 -19.27 69.21
CA PRO A 3 -26.68 -18.22 68.23
C PRO A 3 -26.36 -18.82 66.85
N LYS A 4 -26.99 -18.21 65.83
CA LYS A 4 -26.76 -18.48 64.42
C LYS A 4 -25.37 -17.99 64.01
N ARG A 5 -24.52 -18.86 63.49
CA ARG A 5 -23.26 -18.51 62.85
C ARG A 5 -23.54 -18.13 61.40
N LEU A 6 -23.24 -16.86 61.00
CA LEU A 6 -23.19 -16.41 59.63
C LEU A 6 -21.86 -16.94 59.01
N ILE A 7 -21.96 -17.70 57.93
CA ILE A 7 -20.82 -18.08 57.08
C ILE A 7 -20.75 -17.06 55.92
N LEU A 8 -19.74 -16.21 55.94
CA LEU A 8 -19.39 -15.33 54.83
C LEU A 8 -18.59 -16.13 53.80
N ILE A 9 -19.20 -16.39 52.67
CA ILE A 9 -18.49 -16.97 51.52
C ILE A 9 -17.90 -15.80 50.71
N ALA A 10 -16.57 -15.65 50.79
CA ALA A 10 -15.84 -14.72 49.95
C ALA A 10 -15.64 -15.33 48.56
N LEU A 11 -16.36 -14.81 47.57
CA LEU A 11 -16.16 -15.11 46.16
C LEU A 11 -14.89 -14.37 45.67
N TRP A 12 -13.82 -15.10 45.51
CA TRP A 12 -12.62 -14.65 44.80
C TRP A 12 -12.90 -14.67 43.30
N PHE A 13 -13.13 -13.50 42.70
CA PHE A 13 -13.11 -13.33 41.25
C PHE A 13 -11.64 -13.23 40.79
N GLY A 14 -11.08 -14.35 40.35
CA GLY A 14 -9.77 -14.37 39.70
C GLY A 14 -9.87 -13.78 38.30
N ILE A 15 -9.37 -12.57 38.12
CA ILE A 15 -9.21 -11.94 36.80
C ILE A 15 -8.02 -12.64 36.14
N LEU A 16 -8.31 -13.57 35.21
CA LEU A 16 -7.33 -14.14 34.31
C LEU A 16 -6.93 -13.07 33.27
N PHE A 17 -5.82 -12.37 33.52
CA PHE A 17 -5.15 -11.61 32.46
C PHE A 17 -4.54 -12.59 31.48
N THR A 18 -5.21 -12.83 30.36
CA THR A 18 -4.60 -13.52 29.22
C THR A 18 -3.63 -12.54 28.56
N ASN A 19 -2.33 -12.69 28.83
CA ASN A 19 -1.28 -12.03 28.07
C ASN A 19 -1.32 -12.59 26.63
N PHE A 20 -1.90 -11.81 25.70
CA PHE A 20 -1.72 -12.04 24.28
C PHE A 20 -0.28 -11.67 23.91
N THR A 21 0.62 -12.63 23.97
CA THR A 21 1.93 -12.51 23.32
C THR A 21 1.68 -12.60 21.81
N ALA A 22 1.79 -11.48 21.10
CA ALA A 22 1.84 -11.50 19.65
C ALA A 22 3.03 -12.39 19.25
N ALA A 23 2.75 -13.45 18.50
CA ALA A 23 3.81 -14.32 17.99
C ALA A 23 4.74 -13.50 17.10
N SER A 24 6.05 -13.57 17.34
CA SER A 24 7.03 -12.91 16.48
C SER A 24 6.94 -13.48 15.06
N PRO A 25 7.07 -12.66 14.01
CA PRO A 25 7.02 -13.13 12.63
C PRO A 25 8.17 -14.12 12.39
N LEU A 26 7.90 -15.18 11.61
CA LEU A 26 8.92 -16.20 11.29
C LEU A 26 10.05 -15.60 10.43
N VAL A 27 9.74 -14.63 9.54
CA VAL A 27 10.72 -13.94 8.70
C VAL A 27 10.39 -12.45 8.62
N LYS A 28 11.41 -11.61 8.71
CA LYS A 28 11.32 -10.16 8.58
C LYS A 28 11.98 -9.72 7.27
N GLN A 29 11.23 -9.11 6.36
CA GLN A 29 11.81 -8.48 5.19
C GLN A 29 12.11 -7.01 5.48
N SER A 30 13.38 -6.62 5.39
CA SER A 30 13.80 -5.23 5.54
C SER A 30 13.30 -4.37 4.38
N SER A 31 13.33 -3.05 4.54
CA SER A 31 13.00 -2.07 3.47
C SER A 31 13.91 -2.21 2.23
N SER A 32 15.10 -2.78 2.39
CA SER A 32 16.01 -3.11 1.29
C SER A 32 15.72 -4.46 0.62
N GLY A 33 14.62 -5.13 0.99
CA GLY A 33 14.20 -6.40 0.40
C GLY A 33 14.97 -7.63 0.90
N ILE A 34 15.67 -7.56 2.04
CA ILE A 34 16.41 -8.72 2.57
C ILE A 34 15.50 -9.48 3.54
N CYS A 35 15.35 -10.79 3.32
CA CYS A 35 14.58 -11.71 4.16
C CYS A 35 15.44 -12.18 5.33
N HIS A 36 15.12 -11.72 6.53
CA HIS A 36 15.82 -12.10 7.76
C HIS A 36 15.00 -13.17 8.51
N PRO A 37 15.36 -14.45 8.39
CA PRO A 37 14.80 -15.50 9.28
C PRO A 37 15.34 -15.33 10.71
N PRO A 38 14.76 -15.98 11.73
CA PRO A 38 15.20 -15.85 13.12
C PRO A 38 16.68 -16.12 13.36
N GLN A 39 17.31 -16.94 12.51
CA GLN A 39 18.75 -17.26 12.57
C GLN A 39 19.64 -16.14 12.01
N SER A 40 19.07 -15.15 11.34
CA SER A 40 19.80 -13.99 10.81
C SER A 40 20.30 -13.12 11.96
N SER A 41 21.59 -12.76 11.95
CA SER A 41 22.18 -11.83 12.92
C SER A 41 21.55 -10.42 12.91
N TRP A 42 20.76 -10.13 11.87
CA TRP A 42 20.02 -8.88 11.70
C TRP A 42 18.55 -9.00 12.08
N TYR A 43 18.05 -10.20 12.42
CA TYR A 43 16.63 -10.42 12.72
C TYR A 43 16.12 -9.47 13.82
N GLU A 44 16.80 -9.42 14.96
CA GLU A 44 16.42 -8.55 16.09
C GLU A 44 16.66 -7.06 15.82
N ARG A 45 17.62 -6.73 14.94
CA ARG A 45 17.95 -5.37 14.56
C ARG A 45 17.00 -4.78 13.52
N THR A 46 16.30 -5.64 12.76
CA THR A 46 15.33 -5.22 11.75
C THR A 46 14.03 -4.82 12.45
N LYS A 47 13.88 -3.51 12.70
CA LYS A 47 12.71 -2.94 13.39
C LYS A 47 11.60 -2.56 12.42
N ASN A 48 11.95 -2.00 11.26
CA ASN A 48 11.01 -1.68 10.18
C ASN A 48 11.05 -2.81 9.16
N TYR A 49 10.01 -3.63 9.11
CA TYR A 49 9.97 -4.82 8.27
C TYR A 49 8.55 -5.17 7.82
N THR A 50 8.47 -5.93 6.73
CA THR A 50 7.28 -6.69 6.36
C THR A 50 7.42 -8.09 6.93
N ALA A 51 6.38 -8.59 7.62
CA ALA A 51 6.37 -9.92 8.22
C ALA A 51 5.93 -10.97 7.20
N PHE A 52 6.62 -12.13 7.20
CA PHE A 52 6.29 -13.30 6.40
C PHE A 52 6.22 -14.54 7.28
N GLY A 53 5.35 -15.48 6.92
CA GLY A 53 5.18 -16.75 7.61
C GLY A 53 6.35 -17.73 7.37
N SER A 54 7.04 -17.61 6.22
CA SER A 54 8.18 -18.45 5.87
C SER A 54 9.22 -17.68 5.05
N LEU A 55 10.42 -18.29 4.93
CA LEU A 55 11.49 -17.76 4.11
C LEU A 55 11.15 -17.87 2.61
N GLU A 56 10.50 -18.96 2.22
CA GLU A 56 10.03 -19.21 0.87
C GLU A 56 9.01 -18.15 0.45
N GLU A 57 8.08 -17.81 1.32
CA GLU A 57 7.09 -16.75 1.07
C GLU A 57 7.76 -15.40 0.87
N CYS A 58 8.75 -15.06 1.69
CA CYS A 58 9.51 -13.82 1.55
C CYS A 58 10.33 -13.78 0.25
N LEU A 59 10.93 -14.89 -0.16
CA LEU A 59 11.68 -14.99 -1.41
C LEU A 59 10.76 -14.96 -2.64
N ALA A 60 9.62 -15.64 -2.58
CA ALA A 60 8.60 -15.62 -3.62
C ALA A 60 8.01 -14.22 -3.83
N ASP A 61 7.96 -13.41 -2.76
CA ASP A 61 7.53 -12.00 -2.81
C ASP A 61 8.66 -11.04 -3.28
N GLY A 62 9.73 -11.56 -3.87
CA GLY A 62 10.85 -10.77 -4.41
C GLY A 62 11.91 -10.38 -3.38
N GLY A 63 11.88 -10.98 -2.21
CA GLY A 63 12.94 -10.86 -1.22
C GLY A 63 14.21 -11.60 -1.63
N ARG A 64 15.32 -11.30 -0.95
CA ARG A 64 16.62 -11.96 -1.15
C ARG A 64 17.23 -12.38 0.17
N LEU A 65 18.07 -13.42 0.14
CA LEU A 65 18.78 -13.89 1.32
C LEU A 65 19.80 -12.89 1.83
N PRO A 66 20.04 -12.81 3.14
CA PRO A 66 21.19 -12.13 3.71
C PRO A 66 22.50 -12.78 3.24
N LYS A 67 23.59 -12.01 3.13
CA LYS A 67 24.92 -12.57 2.84
C LYS A 67 25.27 -13.64 3.89
N GLY A 68 25.69 -14.81 3.41
CA GLY A 68 26.14 -15.93 4.27
C GLY A 68 25.02 -16.89 4.73
N ILE A 69 23.78 -16.67 4.31
CA ILE A 69 22.69 -17.65 4.49
C ILE A 69 22.42 -18.35 3.16
N THR A 70 22.57 -19.66 3.13
CA THR A 70 22.18 -20.52 2.00
C THR A 70 20.92 -21.32 2.38
N LEU A 71 20.09 -21.63 1.40
CA LEU A 71 18.97 -22.54 1.57
C LEU A 71 19.53 -23.96 1.85
N GLY A 72 19.72 -24.28 3.13
CA GLY A 72 19.93 -25.66 3.54
C GLY A 72 18.61 -26.40 3.45
N SER A 73 18.58 -27.52 2.73
CA SER A 73 17.45 -28.45 2.72
C SER A 73 17.26 -29.04 4.11
N SER A 74 16.32 -28.52 4.86
CA SER A 74 15.91 -29.09 6.15
C SER A 74 14.40 -29.02 6.29
N GLY A 75 13.83 -30.23 6.18
CA GLY A 75 12.65 -30.75 6.85
C GLY A 75 11.46 -29.84 7.10
N SER A 76 10.44 -30.04 6.31
CA SER A 76 9.06 -29.66 6.59
C SER A 76 8.66 -30.07 8.02
N SER A 77 8.37 -29.09 8.85
CA SER A 77 7.44 -29.21 9.96
C SER A 77 6.40 -28.11 9.78
N ALA A 78 5.39 -28.42 8.99
CA ALA A 78 4.21 -27.61 8.87
C ALA A 78 3.42 -27.67 10.19
N VAL A 79 3.62 -26.69 11.08
CA VAL A 79 2.63 -26.36 12.07
C VAL A 79 1.56 -25.55 11.33
N PRO A 80 0.26 -25.90 11.37
CA PRO A 80 -0.77 -25.12 10.73
C PRO A 80 -0.89 -23.79 11.47
N VAL A 81 -0.19 -22.78 10.99
CA VAL A 81 -0.43 -21.39 11.40
C VAL A 81 -1.75 -20.99 10.76
N LYS A 82 -2.76 -20.83 11.61
CA LYS A 82 -4.04 -20.21 11.27
C LYS A 82 -3.71 -18.94 10.49
N SER A 83 -4.10 -18.90 9.21
CA SER A 83 -3.82 -17.82 8.29
C SER A 83 -4.28 -16.49 8.90
N VAL A 84 -3.33 -15.69 9.38
CA VAL A 84 -3.59 -14.30 9.72
C VAL A 84 -3.73 -13.57 8.41
N ASP A 85 -4.99 -13.42 7.97
CA ASP A 85 -5.46 -12.50 6.92
C ASP A 85 -4.46 -12.19 5.78
N ALA A 86 -4.04 -13.23 5.04
CA ALA A 86 -3.38 -13.04 3.74
C ALA A 86 -4.25 -12.19 2.79
N ASP A 87 -5.57 -12.22 2.98
CA ASP A 87 -6.56 -11.51 2.17
C ASP A 87 -6.81 -10.05 2.58
N LYS A 88 -6.26 -9.62 3.72
CA LYS A 88 -6.49 -8.24 4.17
C LYS A 88 -5.56 -7.26 3.45
N TYR A 89 -6.16 -6.24 2.84
CA TYR A 89 -5.40 -5.12 2.31
C TYR A 89 -4.62 -4.40 3.42
N VAL A 90 -3.33 -4.20 3.18
CA VAL A 90 -2.47 -3.30 3.95
C VAL A 90 -1.60 -2.54 2.96
N ARG A 91 -1.56 -1.20 3.07
CA ARG A 91 -0.81 -0.33 2.14
C ARG A 91 0.65 -0.74 1.98
N SER A 92 1.30 -1.23 3.04
CA SER A 92 2.70 -1.68 3.01
C SER A 92 2.96 -2.89 2.10
N LYS A 93 1.92 -3.63 1.69
CA LYS A 93 2.06 -4.69 0.67
C LYS A 93 2.42 -4.12 -0.71
N PHE A 94 2.20 -2.83 -0.94
CA PHE A 94 2.62 -2.10 -2.14
C PHE A 94 3.95 -1.35 -1.98
N GLY A 95 4.72 -1.65 -0.93
CA GLY A 95 6.01 -1.03 -0.64
C GLY A 95 5.99 -0.14 0.59
N SER A 96 7.16 0.31 1.01
CA SER A 96 7.35 1.19 2.18
C SER A 96 7.09 2.68 1.89
N GLY A 97 6.56 2.99 0.71
CA GLY A 97 6.32 4.36 0.25
C GLY A 97 6.85 4.59 -1.17
N TRP A 98 7.10 5.84 -1.52
CA TRP A 98 7.62 6.21 -2.82
C TRP A 98 9.06 5.72 -3.03
N THR A 99 9.31 5.08 -4.17
CA THR A 99 10.68 4.65 -4.53
C THR A 99 11.56 5.85 -4.86
N THR A 100 12.84 5.79 -4.46
CA THR A 100 13.81 6.84 -4.69
C THR A 100 14.78 6.46 -5.81
N LYS A 101 15.01 7.38 -6.75
CA LYS A 101 16.02 7.26 -7.80
C LYS A 101 16.78 8.58 -7.89
N ASN A 102 18.12 8.54 -7.80
CA ASN A 102 18.96 9.73 -7.83
C ASN A 102 18.49 10.81 -6.84
N CYS A 103 18.33 10.43 -5.58
CA CYS A 103 17.83 11.21 -4.45
C CYS A 103 16.35 11.65 -4.54
N ARG A 104 15.71 11.63 -5.70
CA ARG A 104 14.30 12.00 -5.88
C ARG A 104 13.39 10.82 -5.65
N ASP A 105 12.42 10.96 -4.78
CA ASP A 105 11.34 10.00 -4.67
C ASP A 105 10.34 10.12 -5.85
N THR A 106 9.39 9.22 -5.93
CA THR A 106 8.38 9.20 -6.99
C THR A 106 7.57 10.50 -7.02
N ARG A 107 7.25 11.09 -5.85
CA ARG A 107 6.57 12.39 -5.77
C ARG A 107 7.41 13.50 -6.42
N ALA A 108 8.67 13.64 -6.02
CA ALA A 108 9.56 14.67 -6.54
C ALA A 108 9.76 14.53 -8.05
N ARG A 109 9.91 13.30 -8.55
CA ARG A 109 10.01 13.05 -10.00
C ARG A 109 8.76 13.50 -10.74
N LEU A 110 7.57 13.11 -10.28
CA LEU A 110 6.31 13.52 -10.90
C LEU A 110 6.15 15.05 -10.90
N LEU A 111 6.45 15.71 -9.78
CA LEU A 111 6.36 17.16 -9.67
C LEU A 111 7.33 17.88 -10.63
N VAL A 112 8.56 17.37 -10.80
CA VAL A 112 9.50 17.94 -11.79
C VAL A 112 8.98 17.76 -13.21
N GLU A 113 8.46 16.57 -13.53
CA GLU A 113 8.03 16.21 -14.89
C GLU A 113 6.75 16.95 -15.31
N THR A 114 5.85 17.20 -14.37
CA THR A 114 4.51 17.75 -14.68
C THR A 114 4.36 19.26 -14.41
N SER A 115 5.39 19.91 -13.85
CA SER A 115 5.34 21.36 -13.62
C SER A 115 5.33 22.14 -14.95
N THR A 116 4.43 23.13 -15.03
CA THR A 116 4.31 24.03 -16.19
C THR A 116 5.32 25.18 -16.16
N LEU A 117 6.05 25.35 -15.06
CA LEU A 117 7.15 26.31 -14.88
C LEU A 117 8.36 25.58 -14.28
N PRO A 118 9.57 26.12 -14.39
CA PRO A 118 10.75 25.56 -13.71
C PRO A 118 10.51 25.41 -12.21
N VAL A 119 10.77 24.23 -11.69
CA VAL A 119 10.64 23.94 -10.26
C VAL A 119 11.81 24.53 -9.47
N ARG A 120 11.58 24.84 -8.19
CA ARG A 120 12.63 25.16 -7.22
C ARG A 120 12.78 24.00 -6.24
N PHE A 121 14.00 23.81 -5.77
CA PHE A 121 14.35 22.78 -4.81
C PHE A 121 14.74 23.40 -3.47
N ALA A 122 14.59 22.62 -2.40
CA ALA A 122 14.97 23.04 -1.05
C ALA A 122 16.50 23.29 -0.94
N THR A 123 17.26 22.46 -1.64
CA THR A 123 18.74 22.46 -1.65
C THR A 123 19.28 22.27 -3.06
N ASN A 124 20.56 22.58 -3.28
CA ASN A 124 21.19 22.47 -4.60
C ASN A 124 21.37 21.03 -5.10
N ASP A 125 21.10 20.03 -4.28
CA ASP A 125 21.11 18.61 -4.67
C ASP A 125 19.94 18.25 -5.62
N GLY A 126 18.92 19.13 -5.68
CA GLY A 126 17.77 18.94 -6.55
C GLY A 126 16.83 17.81 -6.12
N CYS A 127 16.85 17.40 -4.85
CA CYS A 127 16.11 16.25 -4.36
C CYS A 127 14.66 16.56 -3.98
N LEU A 128 14.44 17.64 -3.23
CA LEU A 128 13.14 18.02 -2.69
C LEU A 128 12.56 19.23 -3.43
N VAL A 129 11.45 19.05 -4.15
CA VAL A 129 10.72 20.13 -4.81
C VAL A 129 9.96 20.95 -3.78
N THR A 130 10.16 22.27 -3.77
CA THR A 130 9.51 23.22 -2.85
C THR A 130 8.53 24.16 -3.54
N SER A 131 8.76 24.48 -4.81
CA SER A 131 7.83 25.30 -5.57
C SER A 131 7.88 24.97 -7.07
N GLY A 132 6.81 25.30 -7.75
CA GLY A 132 6.56 25.09 -9.16
C GLY A 132 5.12 25.51 -9.46
N ARG A 133 4.61 25.17 -10.64
CA ARG A 133 3.24 25.43 -11.02
C ARG A 133 2.65 24.18 -11.69
N TRP A 134 1.56 23.70 -11.17
CA TRP A 134 0.85 22.53 -11.71
C TRP A 134 -0.57 22.91 -12.06
N VAL A 135 -1.14 22.21 -13.01
CA VAL A 135 -2.57 22.31 -13.36
C VAL A 135 -3.22 20.99 -12.98
N SER A 136 -4.23 21.06 -12.14
CA SER A 136 -5.00 19.89 -11.75
C SER A 136 -5.69 19.27 -12.97
N SER A 137 -5.53 17.96 -13.14
CA SER A 137 -6.29 17.22 -14.14
C SER A 137 -7.74 16.95 -13.72
N TRP A 138 -8.10 17.31 -12.47
CA TRP A 138 -9.43 17.09 -11.91
C TRP A 138 -10.31 18.34 -11.87
N THR A 139 -9.70 19.53 -11.80
CA THR A 139 -10.43 20.80 -11.79
C THR A 139 -10.01 21.75 -12.91
N GLY A 140 -8.79 21.63 -13.40
CA GLY A 140 -8.16 22.63 -14.28
C GLY A 140 -7.52 23.79 -13.51
N ASP A 141 -7.60 23.82 -12.19
CA ASP A 141 -7.05 24.87 -11.36
C ASP A 141 -5.53 24.80 -11.25
N VAL A 142 -4.93 25.96 -10.98
CA VAL A 142 -3.49 26.06 -10.71
C VAL A 142 -3.21 25.67 -9.28
N LEU A 143 -2.28 24.73 -9.10
CA LEU A 143 -1.86 24.20 -7.81
C LEU A 143 -0.45 24.65 -7.47
N ASN A 144 -0.19 24.91 -6.18
CA ASN A 144 1.12 25.11 -5.59
C ASN A 144 1.60 23.83 -4.92
N ALA A 145 2.92 23.69 -4.71
CA ALA A 145 3.51 22.45 -4.16
C ALA A 145 2.94 22.03 -2.80
N GLY A 146 2.49 22.99 -1.97
CA GLY A 146 1.89 22.72 -0.65
C GLY A 146 0.47 22.17 -0.70
N ASP A 147 -0.25 22.41 -1.81
CA ASP A 147 -1.66 22.06 -1.96
C ASP A 147 -1.85 20.71 -2.66
N ILE A 148 -0.73 20.12 -3.12
CA ILE A 148 -0.72 18.91 -3.94
C ILE A 148 -0.54 17.65 -3.09
N ASP A 149 -1.46 16.71 -3.26
CA ASP A 149 -1.22 15.29 -3.00
C ASP A 149 -0.86 14.56 -4.30
N ILE A 150 -0.10 13.48 -4.18
CA ILE A 150 0.07 12.52 -5.26
C ILE A 150 -0.89 11.35 -5.01
N ASP A 151 -1.86 11.22 -5.88
CA ASP A 151 -2.85 10.15 -5.81
C ASP A 151 -2.60 9.06 -6.85
N HIS A 152 -3.08 7.86 -6.55
CA HIS A 152 -3.17 6.75 -7.49
C HIS A 152 -4.51 6.82 -8.23
N VAL A 153 -4.48 7.00 -9.55
CA VAL A 153 -5.69 6.99 -10.40
C VAL A 153 -6.53 5.75 -10.11
N VAL A 154 -5.89 4.57 -10.11
CA VAL A 154 -6.46 3.33 -9.58
C VAL A 154 -5.89 3.13 -8.19
N ALA A 155 -6.70 3.32 -7.16
CA ALA A 155 -6.28 3.23 -5.76
C ALA A 155 -5.71 1.84 -5.42
N LEU A 156 -4.70 1.79 -4.55
CA LEU A 156 -4.03 0.54 -4.18
C LEU A 156 -4.99 -0.47 -3.53
N SER A 157 -5.90 0.01 -2.66
CA SER A 157 -6.94 -0.81 -2.04
C SER A 157 -7.92 -1.34 -3.09
N TRP A 158 -8.36 -0.49 -4.02
CA TRP A 158 -9.23 -0.91 -5.12
C TRP A 158 -8.59 -2.02 -5.95
N ALA A 159 -7.33 -1.83 -6.34
CA ALA A 159 -6.57 -2.83 -7.11
C ALA A 159 -6.37 -4.14 -6.34
N TRP A 160 -6.11 -4.05 -5.01
CA TRP A 160 -5.96 -5.23 -4.16
C TRP A 160 -7.14 -6.17 -4.29
N HIS A 161 -8.36 -5.64 -4.14
CA HIS A 161 -9.60 -6.42 -4.22
C HIS A 161 -10.00 -6.83 -5.65
N ARG A 162 -9.17 -6.48 -6.66
CA ARG A 162 -9.43 -6.79 -8.08
C ARG A 162 -8.22 -7.44 -8.75
N GLY A 163 -7.51 -8.28 -8.00
CA GLY A 163 -6.46 -9.15 -8.49
C GLY A 163 -5.05 -8.82 -8.00
N ALA A 164 -4.75 -7.59 -7.53
CA ALA A 164 -3.41 -7.24 -7.08
C ALA A 164 -2.97 -7.98 -5.81
N ALA A 165 -3.89 -8.59 -5.06
CA ALA A 165 -3.59 -9.46 -3.92
C ALA A 165 -2.70 -10.65 -4.33
N THR A 166 -2.90 -11.18 -5.54
CA THR A 166 -2.15 -12.33 -6.06
C THR A 166 -0.81 -11.95 -6.73
N TRP A 167 -0.52 -10.65 -6.88
CA TRP A 167 0.72 -10.22 -7.52
C TRP A 167 1.92 -10.42 -6.61
N THR A 168 3.09 -10.55 -7.22
CA THR A 168 4.34 -10.44 -6.47
C THR A 168 4.47 -9.05 -5.85
N ARG A 169 5.22 -8.94 -4.77
CA ARG A 169 5.50 -7.64 -4.15
C ARG A 169 6.16 -6.67 -5.12
N GLY A 170 7.10 -7.15 -5.95
CA GLY A 170 7.76 -6.34 -6.97
C GLY A 170 6.75 -5.68 -7.90
N ARG A 171 5.76 -6.44 -8.42
CA ARG A 171 4.70 -5.91 -9.27
C ARG A 171 3.78 -4.92 -8.55
N ARG A 172 3.48 -5.16 -7.26
CA ARG A 172 2.72 -4.19 -6.46
C ARG A 172 3.48 -2.88 -6.25
N VAL A 173 4.80 -2.95 -5.98
CA VAL A 173 5.66 -1.76 -5.86
C VAL A 173 5.76 -1.01 -7.19
N GLU A 174 5.90 -1.71 -8.30
CA GLU A 174 5.87 -1.14 -9.64
C GLU A 174 4.57 -0.37 -9.88
N PHE A 175 3.42 -1.01 -9.67
CA PHE A 175 2.09 -0.40 -9.80
C PHE A 175 1.93 0.87 -8.95
N ALA A 176 2.40 0.84 -7.70
CA ALA A 176 2.32 1.98 -6.78
C ALA A 176 3.22 3.15 -7.19
N ASN A 177 4.22 2.92 -8.03
CA ASN A 177 5.19 3.94 -8.44
C ASN A 177 5.15 4.23 -9.95
N ASP A 178 4.20 3.63 -10.67
CA ASP A 178 4.06 3.84 -12.11
C ASP A 178 3.55 5.26 -12.41
N PRO A 179 4.28 6.06 -13.20
CA PRO A 179 3.83 7.40 -13.62
C PRO A 179 2.46 7.38 -14.30
N VAL A 180 2.08 6.27 -14.95
CA VAL A 180 0.75 6.13 -15.56
C VAL A 180 -0.35 6.07 -14.50
N ASN A 181 -0.06 5.53 -13.32
CA ASN A 181 -1.04 5.37 -12.24
C ASN A 181 -1.02 6.52 -11.22
N ILE A 182 -0.10 7.47 -11.29
CA ILE A 182 0.00 8.56 -10.31
C ILE A 182 -0.30 9.92 -10.93
N VAL A 183 -0.90 10.81 -10.14
CA VAL A 183 -1.32 12.14 -10.59
C VAL A 183 -1.18 13.15 -9.45
N ALA A 184 -0.78 14.38 -9.80
CA ALA A 184 -0.74 15.51 -8.87
C ALA A 184 -2.11 16.18 -8.85
N VAL A 185 -2.74 16.25 -7.68
CA VAL A 185 -4.13 16.71 -7.50
C VAL A 185 -4.28 17.45 -6.18
N GLU A 186 -5.43 18.09 -6.01
CA GLU A 186 -5.81 18.74 -4.75
C GLU A 186 -5.92 17.73 -3.61
N ALA A 187 -5.28 18.02 -2.49
CA ALA A 187 -5.32 17.18 -1.30
C ALA A 187 -6.75 16.92 -0.78
N SER A 188 -7.66 17.88 -0.94
CA SER A 188 -9.07 17.73 -0.56
C SER A 188 -9.81 16.72 -1.43
N LEU A 189 -9.60 16.78 -2.76
CA LEU A 189 -10.22 15.86 -3.71
C LEU A 189 -9.62 14.45 -3.60
N ASN A 190 -8.31 14.35 -3.35
CA ASN A 190 -7.69 13.06 -3.06
C ASN A 190 -8.33 12.39 -1.84
N ARG A 191 -8.53 13.14 -0.75
CA ARG A 191 -9.25 12.61 0.43
C ARG A 191 -10.70 12.23 0.14
N SER A 192 -11.40 13.02 -0.68
CA SER A 192 -12.77 12.72 -1.11
C SER A 192 -12.85 11.44 -1.93
N LYS A 193 -11.92 11.25 -2.87
CA LYS A 193 -11.84 10.04 -3.69
C LYS A 193 -11.54 8.80 -2.87
N SER A 194 -10.62 8.90 -1.90
CA SER A 194 -10.22 7.76 -1.08
C SER A 194 -9.81 6.55 -1.95
N ASP A 195 -10.37 5.36 -1.70
CA ASP A 195 -10.11 4.15 -2.47
C ASP A 195 -11.25 3.77 -3.44
N GLN A 196 -12.12 4.74 -3.75
CA GLN A 196 -13.28 4.55 -4.61
C GLN A 196 -12.90 4.36 -6.08
N GLY A 197 -13.70 3.57 -6.78
CA GLY A 197 -13.67 3.44 -8.25
C GLY A 197 -14.48 4.53 -8.94
N PRO A 198 -14.42 4.63 -10.28
CA PRO A 198 -15.09 5.70 -11.02
C PRO A 198 -16.63 5.64 -10.97
N ASN A 199 -17.19 4.48 -10.66
CA ASN A 199 -18.64 4.32 -10.44
C ASN A 199 -19.10 4.87 -9.08
N GLU A 200 -18.19 5.18 -8.16
CA GLU A 200 -18.47 5.67 -6.82
C GLU A 200 -18.02 7.12 -6.64
N TRP A 201 -16.98 7.53 -7.37
CA TRP A 201 -16.43 8.87 -7.33
C TRP A 201 -15.92 9.31 -8.70
N LEU A 202 -16.25 10.54 -9.08
CA LEU A 202 -15.72 11.22 -10.25
C LEU A 202 -15.15 12.59 -9.87
N PRO A 203 -14.08 13.05 -10.54
CA PRO A 203 -13.58 14.40 -10.33
C PRO A 203 -14.60 15.45 -10.81
N PRO A 204 -14.53 16.70 -10.28
CA PRO A 204 -15.42 17.79 -10.70
C PRO A 204 -15.34 18.12 -12.19
N ALA A 205 -14.17 17.94 -12.80
CA ALA A 205 -13.96 18.13 -14.24
C ALA A 205 -13.10 17.01 -14.83
N GLY A 206 -13.02 16.96 -16.17
CA GLY A 206 -12.17 15.99 -16.88
C GLY A 206 -12.59 14.51 -16.68
N GLN A 207 -13.86 14.26 -16.38
CA GLN A 207 -14.37 12.94 -16.01
C GLN A 207 -14.09 11.86 -17.06
N CYS A 208 -14.32 12.19 -18.34
CA CYS A 208 -14.05 11.26 -19.44
C CYS A 208 -12.56 10.86 -19.51
N GLY A 209 -11.67 11.83 -19.35
CA GLY A 209 -10.22 11.59 -19.31
C GLY A 209 -9.80 10.73 -18.11
N TYR A 210 -10.38 11.01 -16.94
CA TYR A 210 -10.15 10.25 -15.72
C TYR A 210 -10.58 8.77 -15.87
N VAL A 211 -11.83 8.53 -16.33
CA VAL A 211 -12.36 7.17 -16.51
C VAL A 211 -11.60 6.42 -17.59
N ALA A 212 -11.23 7.10 -18.70
CA ALA A 212 -10.44 6.47 -19.76
C ALA A 212 -9.03 6.08 -19.26
N ARG A 213 -8.36 6.94 -18.47
CA ARG A 213 -7.06 6.64 -17.87
C ARG A 213 -7.19 5.50 -16.87
N PHE A 214 -8.19 5.54 -15.99
CA PHE A 214 -8.47 4.48 -15.04
C PHE A 214 -8.63 3.13 -15.74
N TYR A 215 -9.48 3.06 -16.77
CA TYR A 215 -9.73 1.81 -17.50
C TYR A 215 -8.51 1.30 -18.26
N ARG A 216 -7.68 2.21 -18.82
CA ARG A 216 -6.41 1.84 -19.45
C ARG A 216 -5.48 1.16 -18.43
N ILE A 217 -5.34 1.72 -17.23
CA ILE A 217 -4.51 1.14 -16.16
C ILE A 217 -5.04 -0.24 -15.77
N VAL A 218 -6.35 -0.37 -15.59
CA VAL A 218 -7.01 -1.66 -15.31
C VAL A 218 -6.63 -2.71 -16.37
N LYS A 219 -6.64 -2.33 -17.65
CA LYS A 219 -6.28 -3.25 -18.75
C LYS A 219 -4.80 -3.60 -18.77
N VAL A 220 -3.91 -2.62 -18.61
CA VAL A 220 -2.45 -2.81 -18.61
C VAL A 220 -2.02 -3.75 -17.49
N TYR A 221 -2.58 -3.55 -16.31
CA TYR A 221 -2.26 -4.35 -15.13
C TYR A 221 -3.08 -5.63 -15.01
N LYS A 222 -4.03 -5.87 -15.94
CA LYS A 222 -4.94 -7.02 -15.93
C LYS A 222 -5.70 -7.16 -14.62
N LEU A 223 -6.17 -6.03 -14.11
CA LEU A 223 -7.08 -6.01 -12.97
C LEU A 223 -8.48 -6.45 -13.42
N GLU A 224 -9.23 -7.04 -12.49
CA GLU A 224 -10.54 -7.64 -12.74
C GLU A 224 -11.63 -6.84 -12.01
N PRO A 225 -12.19 -5.76 -12.62
CA PRO A 225 -13.33 -5.06 -12.06
C PRO A 225 -14.50 -6.02 -11.86
N ARG A 226 -15.31 -5.76 -10.85
CA ARG A 226 -16.57 -6.48 -10.68
C ARG A 226 -17.47 -6.26 -11.91
N PRO A 227 -18.36 -7.20 -12.25
CA PRO A 227 -19.20 -7.07 -13.45
C PRO A 227 -19.90 -5.71 -13.58
N ALA A 228 -20.58 -5.25 -12.50
CA ALA A 228 -21.26 -3.96 -12.49
C ALA A 228 -20.34 -2.76 -12.66
N GLU A 229 -19.11 -2.79 -12.10
CA GLU A 229 -18.11 -1.73 -12.28
C GLU A 229 -17.63 -1.67 -13.73
N ASN A 230 -17.37 -2.83 -14.33
CA ASN A 230 -16.92 -2.91 -15.72
C ASN A 230 -18.01 -2.46 -16.70
N GLU A 231 -19.25 -2.82 -16.45
CA GLU A 231 -20.40 -2.38 -17.23
C GLU A 231 -20.56 -0.86 -17.14
N TRP A 232 -20.55 -0.30 -15.94
CA TRP A 232 -20.62 1.14 -15.71
C TRP A 232 -19.51 1.89 -16.42
N ILE A 233 -18.24 1.44 -16.28
CA ILE A 233 -17.09 2.07 -16.93
C ILE A 233 -17.26 2.10 -18.46
N ARG A 234 -17.72 1.00 -19.05
CA ARG A 234 -17.90 0.92 -20.49
C ARG A 234 -19.01 1.83 -20.97
N ALA A 235 -20.17 1.81 -20.32
CA ALA A 235 -21.29 2.69 -20.65
C ALA A 235 -20.88 4.16 -20.55
N PHE A 236 -20.19 4.56 -19.46
CA PHE A 236 -19.71 5.93 -19.28
C PHE A 236 -18.73 6.35 -20.41
N LEU A 237 -17.82 5.45 -20.80
CA LEU A 237 -16.88 5.75 -21.90
C LEU A 237 -17.54 5.78 -23.28
N ASP A 238 -18.63 5.07 -23.47
CA ASP A 238 -19.44 5.14 -24.70
C ASP A 238 -20.13 6.50 -24.78
N ASP A 239 -20.73 6.99 -23.70
CA ASP A 239 -21.31 8.32 -23.61
C ASP A 239 -20.29 9.45 -23.85
N CYS A 240 -19.03 9.27 -23.42
CA CYS A 240 -17.96 10.23 -23.67
C CYS A 240 -17.54 10.33 -25.17
N ARG A 241 -17.95 9.40 -26.01
CA ARG A 241 -17.62 9.36 -27.45
C ARG A 241 -18.74 9.92 -28.33
N SER A 242 -19.95 10.06 -27.76
CA SER A 242 -21.10 10.63 -28.43
C SER A 242 -21.05 12.14 -28.44
#